data_319162858054b03f4beabb8fc7901eb3
#
_entry.id   319162858054b03f4beabb8fc7901eb3
#
_cell.length_a   1.000
_cell.length_b   1.000
_cell.length_c   1.000
_cell.angle_alpha   90.00
_cell.angle_beta   90.00
_cell.angle_gamma   90.00
#
_symmetry.space_group_name_H-M   'P 1'
#
loop_
_entity.id
_entity.type
_entity.pdbx_description
1 polymer ?
#
loop_
_entity_poly.entity_id
_entity_poly.type
_entity_poly.pdbx_seq_one_letter_code
_entity_poly.pdbx_strand_id
1 'polypeptide(L)'
;MKIIKDGTAAGGVCTGEELEAVNAFARTELKAGDVYIFSVLLCDNEVDRDFERFSESTLRELGELFVGVTGICDHDWRSGNQVARIYRTELITDKDRTTSYGSPYVYLKGYAYMLRTESNAELIAEIDGGIKRETSVGCSVARSVCSICGEEIGACSHVKGRQYGGKQCCAILEGAVDAYEWSFVAVPAQRGAGVIKNFVETEAGKSYAAEYEALEKSAALGRKYLCELKAEVLRLCLVCDKSMHPALEKSVDLMDETALCELKSALEKRAEKLYPPLTQLPGRGEVTKFCGDEYII
;
A
#
# COMPACT_ATOMS: atom_id res chain seq x y z
N MET A 1 -5.09 -27.14 -15.97
CA MET A 1 -4.16 -26.00 -15.91
C MET A 1 -5.01 -24.73 -15.74
N LYS A 2 -5.21 -24.29 -14.51
CA LYS A 2 -6.01 -23.12 -14.19
C LYS A 2 -5.08 -21.91 -14.15
N ILE A 3 -5.15 -21.07 -15.18
CA ILE A 3 -4.40 -19.81 -15.24
C ILE A 3 -5.14 -18.82 -14.35
N ILE A 4 -4.56 -18.43 -13.24
CA ILE A 4 -5.05 -17.33 -12.40
C ILE A 4 -4.64 -16.05 -13.09
N LYS A 5 -5.61 -15.30 -13.62
CA LYS A 5 -5.39 -14.01 -14.27
C LYS A 5 -5.33 -12.89 -13.24
N ASP A 6 -4.39 -12.01 -13.47
CA ASP A 6 -4.01 -10.82 -12.76
C ASP A 6 -5.19 -9.94 -12.30
N GLY A 7 -5.31 -9.80 -10.98
CA GLY A 7 -5.99 -8.65 -10.39
C GLY A 7 -4.92 -7.64 -9.95
N THR A 8 -5.11 -6.40 -10.27
CA THR A 8 -4.27 -5.27 -9.85
C THR A 8 -4.06 -5.31 -8.34
N ALA A 9 -2.79 -5.33 -7.91
CA ALA A 9 -2.40 -5.19 -6.51
C ALA A 9 -2.73 -3.76 -6.05
N ALA A 10 -3.92 -3.58 -5.47
CA ALA A 10 -4.14 -2.44 -4.59
C ALA A 10 -3.58 -2.85 -3.23
N GLY A 11 -2.62 -2.12 -2.68
CA GLY A 11 -2.23 -2.23 -1.29
C GLY A 11 -3.49 -2.18 -0.45
N GLY A 12 -3.73 -3.21 0.39
CA GLY A 12 -5.03 -3.44 0.99
C GLY A 12 -5.47 -2.24 1.83
N VAL A 13 -6.72 -1.84 1.65
CA VAL A 13 -7.37 -0.91 2.58
C VAL A 13 -7.42 -1.61 3.93
N CYS A 14 -6.81 -0.98 4.94
CA CYS A 14 -6.78 -1.51 6.30
C CYS A 14 -8.20 -1.60 6.85
N THR A 15 -8.69 -2.81 7.13
CA THR A 15 -10.00 -3.01 7.76
C THR A 15 -9.97 -2.61 9.24
N GLY A 16 -11.13 -2.44 9.87
CA GLY A 16 -11.20 -2.12 11.29
C GLY A 16 -10.48 -3.15 12.16
N GLU A 17 -10.65 -4.44 11.89
CA GLU A 17 -10.00 -5.53 12.63
C GLU A 17 -8.48 -5.54 12.43
N GLU A 18 -7.99 -5.28 11.22
CA GLU A 18 -6.57 -5.18 10.93
C GLU A 18 -5.96 -3.95 11.62
N LEU A 19 -6.67 -2.83 11.63
CA LEU A 19 -6.23 -1.62 12.29
C LEU A 19 -6.13 -1.79 13.81
N GLU A 20 -7.08 -2.50 14.44
CA GLU A 20 -7.00 -2.87 15.85
C GLU A 20 -5.78 -3.74 16.14
N ALA A 21 -5.52 -4.76 15.30
CA ALA A 21 -4.34 -5.61 15.45
C ALA A 21 -3.02 -4.84 15.28
N VAL A 22 -2.95 -3.90 14.35
CA VAL A 22 -1.79 -3.01 14.17
C VAL A 22 -1.64 -2.08 15.37
N ASN A 23 -2.73 -1.48 15.87
CA ASN A 23 -2.71 -0.57 16.99
C ASN A 23 -2.30 -1.24 18.31
N ALA A 24 -2.40 -2.57 18.43
CA ALA A 24 -1.84 -3.31 19.57
C ALA A 24 -0.31 -3.17 19.69
N PHE A 25 0.39 -2.86 18.60
CA PHE A 25 1.85 -2.61 18.58
C PHE A 25 2.19 -1.12 18.63
N ALA A 26 1.26 -0.23 18.30
CA ALA A 26 1.47 1.21 18.26
C ALA A 26 1.39 1.83 19.66
N ARG A 27 2.14 2.90 19.90
CA ARG A 27 2.03 3.69 21.15
C ARG A 27 1.00 4.81 21.06
N THR A 28 0.62 5.18 19.85
CA THR A 28 -0.40 6.18 19.54
C THR A 28 -1.37 5.55 18.57
N GLU A 29 -2.63 5.94 18.65
CA GLU A 29 -3.66 5.44 17.74
C GLU A 29 -3.34 5.85 16.29
N LEU A 30 -3.16 4.86 15.43
CA LEU A 30 -2.97 5.02 13.99
C LEU A 30 -4.33 4.95 13.29
N LYS A 31 -4.47 5.68 12.19
CA LYS A 31 -5.63 5.64 11.31
C LYS A 31 -5.32 4.75 10.09
N ALA A 32 -6.37 4.27 9.42
CA ALA A 32 -6.21 3.43 8.23
C ALA A 32 -5.35 4.08 7.12
N GLY A 33 -5.40 5.41 6.99
CA GLY A 33 -4.55 6.16 6.04
C GLY A 33 -3.08 6.26 6.41
N ASP A 34 -2.72 6.02 7.68
CA ASP A 34 -1.34 6.14 8.17
C ASP A 34 -0.53 4.86 7.93
N VAL A 35 -1.21 3.76 7.61
CA VAL A 35 -0.59 2.43 7.47
C VAL A 35 -0.75 1.87 6.05
N TYR A 36 0.26 1.14 5.63
CA TYR A 36 0.24 0.29 4.44
C TYR A 36 0.32 -1.15 4.91
N ILE A 37 -0.68 -1.96 4.58
CA ILE A 37 -0.72 -3.37 4.94
C ILE A 37 -0.49 -4.24 3.71
N PHE A 38 0.18 -5.37 3.90
CA PHE A 38 0.44 -6.34 2.85
C PHE A 38 0.68 -7.72 3.46
N SER A 39 0.68 -8.75 2.62
CA SER A 39 0.91 -10.12 3.07
C SER A 39 2.18 -10.68 2.46
N VAL A 40 2.89 -11.50 3.23
CA VAL A 40 4.10 -12.19 2.80
C VAL A 40 4.00 -13.69 3.08
N LEU A 41 4.51 -14.52 2.19
CA LEU A 41 4.86 -15.89 2.49
C LEU A 41 6.21 -15.85 3.19
N LEU A 42 6.23 -16.12 4.49
CA LEU A 42 7.44 -16.08 5.31
C LEU A 42 8.32 -17.30 5.02
N CYS A 43 7.78 -18.48 5.19
CA CYS A 43 8.45 -19.77 4.97
C CYS A 43 7.45 -20.88 4.67
N ASP A 44 7.93 -21.99 4.15
CA ASP A 44 7.12 -23.15 3.76
C ASP A 44 7.81 -24.48 4.09
N ASN A 45 7.12 -25.61 3.79
CA ASN A 45 7.64 -26.94 3.98
C ASN A 45 8.32 -27.52 2.73
N GLU A 46 8.50 -26.77 1.64
CA GLU A 46 9.21 -27.24 0.45
C GLU A 46 10.73 -27.24 0.70
N VAL A 47 11.46 -28.09 -0.03
CA VAL A 47 12.92 -28.11 0.03
C VAL A 47 13.48 -26.85 -0.65
N ASP A 48 14.26 -26.11 0.08
CA ASP A 48 14.85 -24.86 -0.37
C ASP A 48 16.15 -25.03 -1.17
N ARG A 49 16.86 -23.92 -1.46
CA ARG A 49 18.11 -23.92 -2.22
C ARG A 49 19.30 -24.51 -1.46
N ASP A 50 19.21 -24.51 -0.12
CA ASP A 50 20.21 -25.05 0.79
C ASP A 50 19.95 -26.50 1.17
N PHE A 51 18.96 -27.13 0.49
CA PHE A 51 18.45 -28.47 0.78
C PHE A 51 17.99 -28.61 2.23
N GLU A 52 17.22 -27.61 2.68
CA GLU A 52 16.56 -27.59 3.98
C GLU A 52 15.07 -27.40 3.81
N ARG A 53 14.28 -27.81 4.77
CA ARG A 53 12.85 -27.54 4.83
C ARG A 53 12.37 -27.52 6.27
N PHE A 54 11.38 -26.73 6.55
CA PHE A 54 10.72 -26.76 7.86
C PHE A 54 9.78 -27.96 7.97
N SER A 55 9.68 -28.53 9.17
CA SER A 55 8.57 -29.42 9.50
C SER A 55 7.28 -28.60 9.68
N GLU A 56 6.11 -29.22 9.51
CA GLU A 56 4.85 -28.52 9.72
C GLU A 56 4.66 -28.04 11.16
N SER A 57 5.16 -28.81 12.15
CA SER A 57 5.16 -28.38 13.56
C SER A 57 6.00 -27.13 13.76
N THR A 58 7.18 -27.07 13.15
CA THR A 58 8.07 -25.91 13.24
C THR A 58 7.45 -24.68 12.56
N LEU A 59 6.76 -24.84 11.42
CA LEU A 59 6.04 -23.72 10.81
C LEU A 59 4.94 -23.16 11.74
N ARG A 60 4.26 -24.02 12.48
CA ARG A 60 3.24 -23.61 13.47
C ARG A 60 3.87 -22.84 14.62
N GLU A 61 4.97 -23.33 15.17
CA GLU A 61 5.73 -22.66 16.23
C GLU A 61 6.29 -21.31 15.77
N LEU A 62 6.87 -21.25 14.56
CA LEU A 62 7.33 -20.00 13.93
C LEU A 62 6.18 -19.01 13.75
N GLY A 63 4.97 -19.49 13.49
CA GLY A 63 3.79 -18.65 13.37
C GLY A 63 3.54 -17.81 14.63
N GLU A 64 3.71 -18.40 15.80
CA GLU A 64 3.59 -17.69 17.08
C GLU A 64 4.75 -16.71 17.29
N LEU A 65 5.98 -17.14 16.98
CA LEU A 65 7.19 -16.36 17.19
C LEU A 65 7.29 -15.14 16.24
N PHE A 66 6.78 -15.23 15.01
CA PHE A 66 6.84 -14.13 14.05
C PHE A 66 5.88 -12.97 14.34
N VAL A 67 4.89 -13.15 15.21
CA VAL A 67 4.00 -12.04 15.58
C VAL A 67 4.79 -10.96 16.32
N GLY A 68 4.78 -9.75 15.80
CA GLY A 68 5.55 -8.62 16.35
C GLY A 68 6.98 -8.50 15.82
N VAL A 69 7.45 -9.44 14.99
CA VAL A 69 8.81 -9.41 14.45
C VAL A 69 8.95 -8.36 13.34
N THR A 70 10.11 -7.70 13.34
CA THR A 70 10.43 -6.63 12.39
C THR A 70 10.78 -7.16 11.00
N GLY A 71 10.34 -6.42 9.97
CA GLY A 71 10.81 -6.55 8.61
C GLY A 71 11.95 -5.58 8.33
N ILE A 72 13.04 -6.07 7.74
CA ILE A 72 14.23 -5.31 7.39
C ILE A 72 14.62 -5.54 5.92
N CYS A 73 15.75 -5.03 5.48
CA CYS A 73 16.31 -5.28 4.16
C CYS A 73 17.67 -6.00 4.28
N ASP A 74 17.91 -6.97 3.38
CA ASP A 74 19.19 -7.65 3.17
C ASP A 74 19.83 -8.28 4.43
N HIS A 75 19.00 -8.71 5.40
CA HIS A 75 19.48 -9.24 6.70
C HIS A 75 20.42 -8.29 7.45
N ASP A 76 20.33 -6.98 7.19
CA ASP A 76 21.15 -5.97 7.87
C ASP A 76 20.49 -5.52 9.18
N TRP A 77 20.94 -6.07 10.28
CA TRP A 77 20.40 -5.93 11.65
C TRP A 77 20.71 -4.56 12.27
N ARG A 78 20.35 -3.49 11.55
CA ARG A 78 20.45 -2.11 12.05
C ARG A 78 19.08 -1.57 12.39
N SER A 79 18.98 -0.82 13.46
CA SER A 79 17.72 -0.20 13.87
C SER A 79 17.12 0.71 12.79
N GLY A 80 17.95 1.35 11.97
CA GLY A 80 17.51 2.19 10.86
C GLY A 80 16.92 1.42 9.68
N ASN A 81 17.11 0.10 9.60
CA ASN A 81 16.58 -0.76 8.54
C ASN A 81 15.23 -1.40 8.87
N GLN A 82 14.65 -1.10 10.03
CA GLN A 82 13.32 -1.60 10.39
C GLN A 82 12.26 -0.82 9.59
N VAL A 83 11.65 -1.48 8.61
CA VAL A 83 10.69 -0.84 7.69
C VAL A 83 9.26 -1.33 7.88
N ALA A 84 9.08 -2.55 8.37
CA ALA A 84 7.78 -3.19 8.54
C ALA A 84 7.72 -4.01 9.82
N ARG A 85 6.49 -4.49 10.17
CA ARG A 85 6.27 -5.40 11.31
C ARG A 85 5.14 -6.36 11.01
N ILE A 86 5.29 -7.62 11.42
CA ILE A 86 4.20 -8.61 11.38
C ILE A 86 3.20 -8.32 12.49
N TYR A 87 1.93 -8.19 12.17
CA TYR A 87 0.87 -8.03 13.18
C TYR A 87 0.02 -9.29 13.35
N ARG A 88 0.07 -10.21 12.40
CA ARG A 88 -0.65 -11.49 12.44
C ARG A 88 0.04 -12.52 11.55
N THR A 89 -0.10 -13.79 11.88
CA THR A 89 0.33 -14.93 11.05
C THR A 89 -0.80 -15.92 10.87
N GLU A 90 -0.68 -16.75 9.83
CA GLU A 90 -1.64 -17.80 9.52
C GLU A 90 -0.91 -18.97 8.83
N LEU A 91 -1.13 -20.21 9.30
CA LEU A 91 -0.61 -21.41 8.66
C LEU A 91 -1.62 -21.89 7.61
N ILE A 92 -1.20 -21.91 6.37
CA ILE A 92 -2.08 -22.25 5.24
C ILE A 92 -1.62 -23.57 4.60
N THR A 93 -2.58 -24.48 4.41
CA THR A 93 -2.37 -25.70 3.61
C THR A 93 -2.98 -25.50 2.23
N ASP A 94 -2.15 -25.53 1.20
CA ASP A 94 -2.60 -25.51 -0.19
C ASP A 94 -2.97 -26.94 -0.62
N LYS A 95 -4.26 -27.19 -0.78
CA LYS A 95 -4.79 -28.52 -1.12
C LYS A 95 -4.51 -28.94 -2.57
N ASP A 96 -4.22 -27.98 -3.43
CA ASP A 96 -4.00 -28.21 -4.86
C ASP A 96 -2.50 -28.40 -5.17
N ARG A 97 -1.63 -28.21 -4.17
CA ARG A 97 -0.17 -28.31 -4.31
C ARG A 97 0.43 -29.37 -3.40
N THR A 98 1.36 -30.12 -3.96
CA THR A 98 2.17 -31.12 -3.25
C THR A 98 3.64 -30.73 -3.32
N THR A 99 4.36 -30.93 -2.23
CA THR A 99 5.82 -30.71 -2.14
C THR A 99 6.59 -31.71 -3.01
N SER A 100 7.85 -31.40 -3.31
CA SER A 100 8.76 -32.27 -4.08
C SER A 100 8.99 -33.65 -3.43
N TYR A 101 8.72 -33.78 -2.14
CA TYR A 101 8.83 -35.07 -1.41
C TYR A 101 7.46 -35.74 -1.14
N GLY A 102 6.36 -35.22 -1.73
CA GLY A 102 5.05 -35.90 -1.75
C GLY A 102 4.10 -35.58 -0.59
N SER A 103 4.40 -34.61 0.27
CA SER A 103 3.49 -34.14 1.32
C SER A 103 2.64 -32.94 0.84
N PRO A 104 1.48 -32.66 1.48
CA PRO A 104 0.74 -31.44 1.22
C PRO A 104 1.64 -30.21 1.39
N TYR A 105 1.48 -29.22 0.51
CA TYR A 105 2.22 -27.97 0.64
C TYR A 105 1.62 -27.10 1.73
N VAL A 106 2.44 -26.72 2.70
CA VAL A 106 2.06 -25.89 3.84
C VAL A 106 3.01 -24.71 3.93
N TYR A 107 2.46 -23.52 4.11
CA TYR A 107 3.27 -22.31 4.26
C TYR A 107 2.74 -21.41 5.37
N LEU A 108 3.65 -20.63 5.94
CA LEU A 108 3.36 -19.62 6.94
C LEU A 108 3.16 -18.26 6.23
N LYS A 109 1.94 -17.75 6.31
CA LYS A 109 1.59 -16.42 5.83
C LYS A 109 1.74 -15.41 6.96
N GLY A 110 2.49 -14.34 6.71
CA GLY A 110 2.59 -13.19 7.56
C GLY A 110 1.74 -12.03 7.02
N TYR A 111 1.09 -11.30 7.91
CA TYR A 111 0.40 -10.06 7.62
C TYR A 111 1.23 -8.93 8.22
N ALA A 112 1.77 -8.09 7.37
CA ALA A 112 2.71 -7.04 7.73
C ALA A 112 2.11 -5.66 7.54
N TYR A 113 2.61 -4.70 8.32
CA TYR A 113 2.32 -3.29 8.10
C TYR A 113 3.60 -2.46 8.11
N MET A 114 3.56 -1.31 7.46
CA MET A 114 4.52 -0.23 7.55
C MET A 114 3.79 1.11 7.61
N LEU A 115 4.47 2.12 8.13
CA LEU A 115 3.91 3.47 8.18
C LEU A 115 4.03 4.14 6.81
N ARG A 116 3.00 4.86 6.39
CA ARG A 116 3.01 5.72 5.21
C ARG A 116 3.72 7.03 5.53
N THR A 117 5.05 7.00 5.51
CA THR A 117 5.91 8.16 5.69
C THR A 117 6.61 8.50 4.37
N GLU A 118 7.16 9.69 4.25
CA GLU A 118 7.98 10.06 3.08
C GLU A 118 9.15 9.09 2.87
N SER A 119 9.77 8.62 3.97
CA SER A 119 10.89 7.67 3.91
C SER A 119 10.49 6.28 3.41
N ASN A 120 9.23 5.88 3.57
CA ASN A 120 8.73 4.57 3.14
C ASN A 120 8.02 4.61 1.78
N ALA A 121 7.79 5.80 1.22
CA ALA A 121 7.01 5.96 -0.01
C ALA A 121 7.63 5.23 -1.21
N GLU A 122 8.95 5.26 -1.36
CA GLU A 122 9.67 4.56 -2.41
C GLU A 122 9.55 3.03 -2.25
N LEU A 123 9.79 2.52 -1.04
CA LEU A 123 9.67 1.08 -0.76
C LEU A 123 8.23 0.58 -0.99
N ILE A 124 7.22 1.35 -0.57
CA ILE A 124 5.82 1.01 -0.84
C ILE A 124 5.55 0.94 -2.35
N ALA A 125 6.03 1.92 -3.12
CA ALA A 125 5.88 1.92 -4.57
C ALA A 125 6.62 0.75 -5.24
N GLU A 126 7.80 0.36 -4.75
CA GLU A 126 8.54 -0.81 -5.22
C GLU A 126 7.82 -2.14 -4.91
N ILE A 127 7.17 -2.24 -3.73
CA ILE A 127 6.35 -3.41 -3.36
C ILE A 127 5.12 -3.49 -4.27
N ASP A 128 4.37 -2.41 -4.42
CA ASP A 128 3.18 -2.34 -5.27
C ASP A 128 3.52 -2.59 -6.75
N GLY A 129 4.65 -2.07 -7.19
CA GLY A 129 5.20 -2.30 -8.53
C GLY A 129 5.77 -3.71 -8.75
N GLY A 130 5.87 -4.55 -7.70
CA GLY A 130 6.42 -5.90 -7.75
C GLY A 130 7.94 -5.96 -7.93
N ILE A 131 8.66 -4.88 -7.63
CA ILE A 131 10.13 -4.82 -7.66
C ILE A 131 10.70 -5.44 -6.38
N LYS A 132 10.20 -5.04 -5.22
CA LYS A 132 10.52 -5.63 -3.91
C LYS A 132 9.51 -6.73 -3.60
N ARG A 133 9.83 -7.94 -4.02
CA ARG A 133 8.91 -9.06 -3.97
C ARG A 133 9.43 -10.20 -3.09
N GLU A 134 10.70 -10.54 -3.23
CA GLU A 134 11.31 -11.67 -2.55
C GLU A 134 11.59 -11.37 -1.10
N THR A 135 11.30 -12.36 -0.23
CA THR A 135 11.56 -12.25 1.21
C THR A 135 12.30 -13.48 1.75
N SER A 136 13.00 -13.33 2.84
CA SER A 136 13.67 -14.41 3.57
C SER A 136 13.43 -14.24 5.06
N VAL A 137 13.63 -15.27 5.85
CA VAL A 137 13.43 -15.26 7.31
C VAL A 137 14.71 -15.56 8.05
N GLY A 138 14.96 -14.85 9.15
CA GLY A 138 15.99 -15.14 10.13
C GLY A 138 15.39 -15.78 11.38
N CYS A 139 15.65 -17.06 11.58
CA CYS A 139 15.15 -17.82 12.73
C CYS A 139 16.16 -18.86 13.20
N SER A 140 15.94 -19.43 14.38
CA SER A 140 16.69 -20.58 14.86
C SER A 140 15.76 -21.76 15.21
N VAL A 141 16.31 -22.97 15.04
CA VAL A 141 15.63 -24.23 15.33
C VAL A 141 16.44 -25.07 16.30
N ALA A 142 15.78 -25.93 17.05
CA ALA A 142 16.42 -26.77 18.06
C ALA A 142 17.31 -27.87 17.44
N ARG A 143 16.89 -28.41 16.28
CA ARG A 143 17.64 -29.49 15.63
C ARG A 143 17.38 -29.53 14.13
N SER A 144 18.31 -30.18 13.42
CA SER A 144 18.28 -30.37 11.99
C SER A 144 18.46 -31.86 11.68
N VAL A 145 17.40 -32.49 11.16
CA VAL A 145 17.30 -33.95 11.04
C VAL A 145 17.45 -34.39 9.58
N CYS A 146 18.21 -35.45 9.35
CA CYS A 146 18.39 -36.04 8.02
C CYS A 146 17.09 -36.67 7.50
N SER A 147 16.61 -36.28 6.32
CA SER A 147 15.40 -36.82 5.68
C SER A 147 15.52 -38.28 5.26
N ILE A 148 16.73 -38.86 5.27
CA ILE A 148 16.97 -40.26 4.85
C ILE A 148 16.95 -41.24 6.03
N CYS A 149 17.67 -40.90 7.11
CA CYS A 149 17.83 -41.82 8.26
C CYS A 149 17.21 -41.31 9.57
N GLY A 150 16.78 -40.04 9.67
CA GLY A 150 16.20 -39.49 10.88
C GLY A 150 17.21 -39.08 11.95
N GLU A 151 18.51 -39.28 11.74
CA GLU A 151 19.57 -38.83 12.64
C GLU A 151 19.87 -37.33 12.42
N GLU A 152 20.51 -36.70 13.35
CA GLU A 152 20.94 -35.30 13.22
C GLU A 152 21.88 -35.12 12.01
N ILE A 153 21.69 -34.08 11.23
CA ILE A 153 22.54 -33.73 10.08
C ILE A 153 23.95 -33.46 10.61
N GLY A 154 24.93 -34.15 9.94
CA GLY A 154 26.34 -34.10 10.36
C GLY A 154 26.74 -35.22 11.35
N ALA A 155 25.80 -35.86 12.04
CA ALA A 155 26.06 -37.08 12.79
C ALA A 155 25.92 -38.36 11.94
N CYS A 156 25.29 -38.27 10.77
CA CYS A 156 25.13 -39.36 9.82
C CYS A 156 26.02 -39.16 8.56
N SER A 157 26.14 -40.23 7.73
CA SER A 157 26.92 -40.24 6.51
C SER A 157 26.21 -39.60 5.31
N HIS A 158 24.94 -39.22 5.45
CA HIS A 158 24.16 -38.62 4.36
C HIS A 158 24.51 -37.14 4.17
N VAL A 159 24.60 -36.71 2.92
CA VAL A 159 24.97 -35.35 2.52
C VAL A 159 23.79 -34.66 1.86
N LYS A 160 23.43 -33.46 2.34
CA LYS A 160 22.39 -32.62 1.74
C LYS A 160 22.57 -32.49 0.24
N GLY A 161 21.49 -32.57 -0.54
CA GLY A 161 21.47 -32.49 -1.99
C GLY A 161 21.81 -33.78 -2.73
N ARG A 162 22.41 -34.80 -2.10
CA ARG A 162 22.72 -36.10 -2.75
C ARG A 162 21.51 -37.01 -2.75
N GLN A 163 21.49 -37.93 -3.74
CA GLN A 163 20.43 -38.93 -3.91
C GLN A 163 20.77 -40.22 -3.16
N TYR A 164 19.82 -40.79 -2.44
CA TYR A 164 19.92 -42.04 -1.72
C TYR A 164 18.62 -42.86 -1.94
N GLY A 165 18.72 -43.97 -2.66
CA GLY A 165 17.56 -44.78 -2.96
C GLY A 165 16.42 -44.07 -3.69
N GLY A 166 16.77 -43.15 -4.59
CA GLY A 166 15.81 -42.32 -5.35
C GLY A 166 15.22 -41.11 -4.60
N LYS A 167 15.66 -40.89 -3.37
CA LYS A 167 15.25 -39.72 -2.55
C LYS A 167 16.42 -38.74 -2.39
N GLN A 168 16.18 -37.45 -2.62
CA GLN A 168 17.16 -36.43 -2.34
C GLN A 168 17.25 -36.16 -0.83
N CYS A 169 18.47 -36.19 -0.30
CA CYS A 169 18.72 -35.89 1.11
C CYS A 169 18.53 -34.38 1.37
N CYS A 170 17.73 -34.05 2.34
CA CYS A 170 17.60 -32.70 2.85
C CYS A 170 17.63 -32.70 4.38
N ALA A 171 17.87 -31.55 4.96
CA ALA A 171 17.72 -31.32 6.39
C ALA A 171 16.27 -30.91 6.72
N ILE A 172 15.67 -31.58 7.69
CA ILE A 172 14.38 -31.22 8.23
C ILE A 172 14.64 -30.37 9.48
N LEU A 173 14.20 -29.13 9.44
CA LEU A 173 14.35 -28.16 10.54
C LEU A 173 13.20 -28.36 11.52
N GLU A 174 13.53 -28.70 12.77
CA GLU A 174 12.57 -29.06 13.80
C GLU A 174 12.75 -28.26 15.10
N GLY A 175 11.61 -27.86 15.70
CA GLY A 175 11.53 -27.12 16.95
C GLY A 175 12.01 -25.68 16.80
N ALA A 176 11.09 -24.75 16.54
CA ALA A 176 11.42 -23.34 16.48
C ALA A 176 11.84 -22.84 17.86
N VAL A 177 12.97 -22.14 17.93
CA VAL A 177 13.51 -21.57 19.17
C VAL A 177 13.30 -20.06 19.20
N ASP A 178 13.58 -19.37 18.07
CA ASP A 178 13.46 -17.91 17.98
C ASP A 178 13.23 -17.48 16.54
N ALA A 179 12.58 -16.31 16.35
CA ALA A 179 12.40 -15.62 15.10
C ALA A 179 12.94 -14.20 15.22
N TYR A 180 14.05 -13.91 14.55
CA TYR A 180 14.79 -12.66 14.73
C TYR A 180 14.27 -11.53 13.85
N GLU A 181 14.01 -11.84 12.58
CA GLU A 181 13.58 -10.89 11.57
C GLU A 181 13.05 -11.61 10.30
N TRP A 182 12.46 -10.86 9.43
CA TRP A 182 12.27 -11.22 8.03
C TRP A 182 12.78 -10.08 7.15
N SER A 183 13.27 -10.37 5.96
CA SER A 183 13.93 -9.39 5.11
C SER A 183 13.41 -9.39 3.69
N PHE A 184 13.31 -8.21 3.09
CA PHE A 184 13.34 -8.11 1.63
C PHE A 184 14.75 -8.44 1.15
N VAL A 185 14.86 -9.38 0.19
CA VAL A 185 16.14 -9.87 -0.34
C VAL A 185 16.09 -9.99 -1.86
N ALA A 186 17.25 -9.97 -2.52
CA ALA A 186 17.30 -10.18 -3.95
C ALA A 186 17.10 -11.66 -4.35
N VAL A 187 17.58 -12.60 -3.51
CA VAL A 187 17.47 -14.06 -3.77
C VAL A 187 17.17 -14.78 -2.45
N PRO A 188 15.92 -15.25 -2.25
CA PRO A 188 15.56 -15.98 -1.04
C PRO A 188 16.09 -17.41 -1.04
N ALA A 189 16.33 -17.99 0.13
CA ALA A 189 16.61 -19.40 0.29
C ALA A 189 15.40 -20.23 -0.17
N GLN A 190 14.23 -19.92 0.31
CA GLN A 190 12.97 -20.55 -0.12
C GLN A 190 12.41 -19.86 -1.36
N ARG A 191 12.19 -20.64 -2.43
CA ARG A 191 11.77 -20.12 -3.75
C ARG A 191 10.37 -19.51 -3.75
N GLY A 192 9.53 -19.91 -2.82
CA GLY A 192 8.16 -19.43 -2.67
C GLY A 192 8.02 -18.21 -1.77
N ALA A 193 9.06 -17.89 -0.97
CA ALA A 193 9.00 -16.78 -0.02
C ALA A 193 8.93 -15.43 -0.74
N GLY A 194 7.96 -14.61 -0.36
CA GLY A 194 7.77 -13.31 -0.99
C GLY A 194 6.44 -12.65 -0.67
N VAL A 195 6.29 -11.42 -1.13
CA VAL A 195 5.04 -10.67 -1.03
C VAL A 195 3.95 -11.38 -1.82
N ILE A 196 2.85 -11.68 -1.15
CA ILE A 196 1.69 -12.32 -1.75
C ILE A 196 0.78 -11.24 -2.31
N LYS A 197 0.33 -11.40 -3.56
CA LYS A 197 -0.74 -10.57 -4.09
C LYS A 197 -1.99 -10.80 -3.24
N ASN A 198 -2.49 -9.75 -2.59
CA ASN A 198 -3.76 -9.84 -1.86
C ASN A 198 -4.89 -9.97 -2.88
N PHE A 199 -5.44 -11.16 -3.00
CA PHE A 199 -6.73 -11.38 -3.65
C PHE A 199 -7.82 -10.89 -2.71
N VAL A 200 -8.37 -9.73 -2.96
CA VAL A 200 -9.60 -9.27 -2.31
C VAL A 200 -10.76 -10.01 -2.99
N GLU A 201 -11.00 -11.26 -2.60
CA GLU A 201 -12.12 -12.08 -3.10
C GLU A 201 -13.39 -11.98 -2.25
N THR A 202 -13.43 -11.15 -1.22
CA THR A 202 -14.64 -10.97 -0.43
C THR A 202 -15.52 -9.85 -1.00
N GLU A 203 -16.83 -10.03 -0.98
CA GLU A 203 -17.81 -8.99 -1.36
C GLU A 203 -17.59 -7.68 -0.58
N ALA A 204 -17.17 -7.78 0.68
CA ALA A 204 -16.75 -6.64 1.49
C ALA A 204 -15.54 -5.90 0.89
N GLY A 205 -14.51 -6.60 0.44
CA GLY A 205 -13.35 -5.98 -0.18
C GLY A 205 -13.66 -5.27 -1.49
N LYS A 206 -14.61 -5.79 -2.30
CA LYS A 206 -15.09 -5.11 -3.52
C LYS A 206 -15.85 -3.83 -3.17
N SER A 207 -16.63 -3.82 -2.08
CA SER A 207 -17.34 -2.64 -1.61
C SER A 207 -16.38 -1.55 -1.14
N TYR A 208 -15.37 -1.90 -0.33
CA TYR A 208 -14.36 -0.94 0.15
C TYR A 208 -13.48 -0.39 -0.96
N ALA A 209 -13.10 -1.20 -1.95
CA ALA A 209 -12.34 -0.72 -3.10
C ALA A 209 -13.14 0.31 -3.91
N ALA A 210 -14.45 0.09 -4.10
CA ALA A 210 -15.33 1.02 -4.78
C ALA A 210 -15.53 2.33 -3.98
N GLU A 211 -15.66 2.24 -2.65
CA GLU A 211 -15.75 3.41 -1.77
C GLU A 211 -14.45 4.22 -1.76
N TYR A 212 -13.29 3.54 -1.73
CA TYR A 212 -11.99 4.21 -1.80
C TYR A 212 -11.79 4.92 -3.14
N GLU A 213 -12.12 4.27 -4.26
CA GLU A 213 -12.07 4.89 -5.59
C GLU A 213 -13.02 6.10 -5.70
N ALA A 214 -14.21 6.02 -5.07
CA ALA A 214 -15.14 7.13 -5.00
C ALA A 214 -14.59 8.29 -4.16
N LEU A 215 -13.95 7.99 -3.02
CA LEU A 215 -13.27 8.97 -2.18
C LEU A 215 -12.09 9.63 -2.88
N GLU A 216 -11.29 8.87 -3.59
CA GLU A 216 -10.15 9.39 -4.37
C GLU A 216 -10.61 10.33 -5.51
N LYS A 217 -11.68 9.95 -6.23
CA LYS A 217 -12.33 10.81 -7.23
C LYS A 217 -12.87 12.09 -6.60
N SER A 218 -13.52 11.99 -5.44
CA SER A 218 -14.04 13.14 -4.70
C SER A 218 -12.93 14.07 -4.23
N ALA A 219 -11.82 13.52 -3.72
CA ALA A 219 -10.65 14.29 -3.32
C ALA A 219 -9.97 14.98 -4.52
N ALA A 220 -9.90 14.31 -5.68
CA ALA A 220 -9.38 14.89 -6.90
C ALA A 220 -10.26 16.06 -7.40
N LEU A 221 -11.59 15.91 -7.34
CA LEU A 221 -12.54 16.98 -7.65
C LEU A 221 -12.39 18.16 -6.68
N GLY A 222 -12.25 17.90 -5.38
CA GLY A 222 -12.02 18.94 -4.38
C GLY A 222 -10.72 19.72 -4.63
N ARG A 223 -9.62 19.04 -4.95
CA ARG A 223 -8.37 19.71 -5.34
C ARG A 223 -8.51 20.57 -6.59
N LYS A 224 -9.20 20.06 -7.60
CA LYS A 224 -9.47 20.81 -8.84
C LYS A 224 -10.31 22.06 -8.55
N TYR A 225 -11.39 21.91 -7.79
CA TYR A 225 -12.26 23.02 -7.36
C TYR A 225 -11.49 24.13 -6.62
N LEU A 226 -10.67 23.75 -5.65
CA LEU A 226 -9.84 24.71 -4.91
C LEU A 226 -8.83 25.43 -5.81
N CYS A 227 -8.24 24.72 -6.77
CA CYS A 227 -7.32 25.33 -7.74
C CYS A 227 -8.05 26.35 -8.63
N GLU A 228 -9.24 26.02 -9.13
CA GLU A 228 -10.07 26.91 -9.93
C GLU A 228 -10.55 28.12 -9.12
N LEU A 229 -10.96 27.91 -7.87
CA LEU A 229 -11.38 28.99 -6.97
C LEU A 229 -10.25 29.98 -6.68
N LYS A 230 -9.03 29.49 -6.41
CA LYS A 230 -7.83 30.33 -6.23
C LYS A 230 -7.50 31.15 -7.48
N ALA A 231 -7.53 30.51 -8.64
CA ALA A 231 -7.28 31.19 -9.92
C ALA A 231 -8.33 32.28 -10.21
N GLU A 232 -9.59 32.03 -9.86
CA GLU A 232 -10.65 33.02 -10.05
C GLU A 232 -10.52 34.21 -9.11
N VAL A 233 -10.18 33.97 -7.82
CA VAL A 233 -9.89 35.03 -6.85
C VAL A 233 -8.74 35.91 -7.32
N LEU A 234 -7.65 35.34 -7.81
CA LEU A 234 -6.52 36.10 -8.37
C LEU A 234 -6.92 36.91 -9.61
N ARG A 235 -7.74 36.33 -10.50
CA ARG A 235 -8.26 37.03 -11.69
C ARG A 235 -9.14 38.22 -11.32
N LEU A 236 -10.05 38.06 -10.36
CA LEU A 236 -10.91 39.12 -9.87
C LEU A 236 -10.10 40.23 -9.17
N CYS A 237 -9.07 39.86 -8.44
CA CYS A 237 -8.14 40.81 -7.84
C CYS A 237 -7.46 41.68 -8.91
N LEU A 238 -6.97 41.11 -10.01
CA LEU A 238 -6.38 41.83 -11.12
C LEU A 238 -7.35 42.85 -11.75
N VAL A 239 -8.63 42.47 -11.85
CA VAL A 239 -9.68 43.36 -12.38
C VAL A 239 -9.99 44.51 -11.42
N CYS A 240 -10.06 44.24 -10.12
CA CYS A 240 -10.46 45.22 -9.13
C CYS A 240 -9.32 46.10 -8.64
N ASP A 241 -8.11 45.54 -8.50
CA ASP A 241 -6.94 46.26 -7.98
C ASP A 241 -5.63 45.49 -8.27
N LYS A 242 -4.96 45.91 -9.34
CA LYS A 242 -3.69 45.30 -9.76
C LYS A 242 -2.58 45.42 -8.70
N SER A 243 -2.64 46.41 -7.82
CA SER A 243 -1.60 46.62 -6.82
C SER A 243 -1.63 45.61 -5.69
N MET A 244 -2.79 45.00 -5.43
CA MET A 244 -2.98 43.94 -4.42
C MET A 244 -2.57 42.55 -4.91
N HIS A 245 -2.52 42.32 -6.22
CA HIS A 245 -2.30 40.98 -6.80
C HIS A 245 -1.00 40.30 -6.32
N PRO A 246 0.18 40.97 -6.26
CA PRO A 246 1.42 40.30 -5.84
C PRO A 246 1.42 39.89 -4.36
N ALA A 247 0.66 40.58 -3.52
CA ALA A 247 0.51 40.24 -2.10
C ALA A 247 -0.45 39.05 -1.93
N LEU A 248 -1.57 39.08 -2.69
CA LEU A 248 -2.56 38.01 -2.66
C LEU A 248 -2.01 36.70 -3.25
N GLU A 249 -1.23 36.73 -4.32
CA GLU A 249 -0.59 35.60 -4.95
C GLU A 249 0.29 34.79 -3.95
N LYS A 250 0.95 35.49 -3.03
CA LYS A 250 1.78 34.88 -1.98
C LYS A 250 0.97 34.25 -0.83
N SER A 251 -0.26 34.70 -0.62
CA SER A 251 -1.09 34.27 0.53
C SER A 251 -2.26 33.37 0.17
N VAL A 252 -2.68 33.30 -1.10
CA VAL A 252 -3.85 32.55 -1.55
C VAL A 252 -3.73 31.05 -1.27
N ASP A 253 -2.51 30.51 -1.24
CA ASP A 253 -2.27 29.09 -0.96
C ASP A 253 -2.45 28.72 0.52
N LEU A 254 -2.43 29.70 1.40
CA LEU A 254 -2.64 29.53 2.85
C LEU A 254 -4.11 29.71 3.27
N MET A 255 -4.98 30.09 2.33
CA MET A 255 -6.38 30.34 2.58
C MET A 255 -7.20 29.03 2.48
N ASP A 256 -8.13 28.84 3.42
CA ASP A 256 -9.13 27.78 3.35
C ASP A 256 -10.27 28.13 2.37
N GLU A 257 -11.13 27.14 2.08
CA GLU A 257 -12.24 27.31 1.15
C GLU A 257 -13.17 28.46 1.56
N THR A 258 -13.47 28.60 2.84
CA THR A 258 -14.38 29.63 3.36
C THR A 258 -13.84 31.02 3.10
N ALA A 259 -12.57 31.25 3.44
CA ALA A 259 -11.89 32.53 3.21
C ALA A 259 -11.79 32.87 1.71
N LEU A 260 -11.54 31.88 0.84
CA LEU A 260 -11.51 32.05 -0.61
C LEU A 260 -12.88 32.43 -1.17
N CYS A 261 -13.98 31.80 -0.71
CA CYS A 261 -15.34 32.10 -1.12
C CYS A 261 -15.79 33.50 -0.67
N GLU A 262 -15.47 33.88 0.56
CA GLU A 262 -15.76 35.23 1.08
C GLU A 262 -15.02 36.31 0.29
N LEU A 263 -13.73 36.09 0.03
CA LEU A 263 -12.92 37.00 -0.75
C LEU A 263 -13.39 37.13 -2.19
N LYS A 264 -13.74 35.99 -2.84
CA LYS A 264 -14.36 35.98 -4.17
C LYS A 264 -15.61 36.83 -4.21
N SER A 265 -16.56 36.61 -3.27
CA SER A 265 -17.82 37.37 -3.20
C SER A 265 -17.58 38.89 -2.99
N ALA A 266 -16.60 39.26 -2.18
CA ALA A 266 -16.23 40.68 -1.98
C ALA A 266 -15.66 41.29 -3.25
N LEU A 267 -14.79 40.57 -3.98
CA LEU A 267 -14.19 41.05 -5.23
C LEU A 267 -15.23 41.14 -6.35
N GLU A 268 -16.17 40.16 -6.47
CA GLU A 268 -17.26 40.21 -7.43
C GLU A 268 -18.14 41.44 -7.24
N LYS A 269 -18.58 41.74 -6.01
CA LYS A 269 -19.35 42.96 -5.69
C LYS A 269 -18.58 44.24 -6.01
N ARG A 270 -17.26 44.23 -5.86
CA ARG A 270 -16.39 45.36 -6.21
C ARG A 270 -16.26 45.53 -7.73
N ALA A 271 -16.10 44.40 -8.44
CA ALA A 271 -16.02 44.38 -9.91
C ALA A 271 -17.32 44.89 -10.55
N GLU A 272 -18.51 44.48 -10.04
CA GLU A 272 -19.81 44.94 -10.50
C GLU A 272 -19.99 46.47 -10.33
N LYS A 273 -19.45 47.05 -9.25
CA LYS A 273 -19.48 48.48 -9.04
C LYS A 273 -18.55 49.24 -9.97
N LEU A 274 -17.37 48.66 -10.28
CA LEU A 274 -16.39 49.25 -11.17
C LEU A 274 -16.79 49.14 -12.66
N TYR A 275 -17.41 48.02 -13.00
CA TYR A 275 -17.82 47.64 -14.36
C TYR A 275 -19.27 47.16 -14.35
N PRO A 276 -20.27 48.05 -14.19
CA PRO A 276 -21.66 47.66 -14.18
C PRO A 276 -22.01 47.03 -15.53
N PRO A 277 -22.79 45.95 -15.53
CA PRO A 277 -23.20 45.30 -16.77
C PRO A 277 -24.02 46.27 -17.63
N LEU A 278 -23.50 46.63 -18.80
CA LEU A 278 -24.24 47.41 -19.79
C LEU A 278 -25.33 46.52 -20.39
N THR A 279 -26.59 46.84 -20.17
CA THR A 279 -27.72 46.18 -20.80
C THR A 279 -27.67 46.49 -22.31
N GLN A 280 -27.39 45.45 -23.11
CA GLN A 280 -27.35 45.57 -24.59
C GLN A 280 -28.74 45.74 -25.21
N LEU A 281 -29.80 45.63 -24.43
CA LEU A 281 -31.18 45.87 -24.89
C LEU A 281 -31.68 47.17 -24.25
N PRO A 282 -32.17 48.16 -25.06
CA PRO A 282 -32.85 49.32 -24.48
C PRO A 282 -34.06 48.82 -23.70
N GLY A 283 -34.16 49.29 -22.41
CA GLY A 283 -35.33 49.04 -21.59
C GLY A 283 -36.61 49.40 -22.37
N ARG A 284 -37.64 48.54 -22.22
CA ARG A 284 -38.99 48.89 -22.75
C ARG A 284 -39.51 50.15 -22.03
N GLY A 285 -39.15 51.32 -22.53
CA GLY A 285 -39.59 52.58 -21.97
C GLY A 285 -38.83 53.69 -22.60
N GLU A 286 -39.14 54.02 -23.82
CA GLU A 286 -39.15 55.28 -24.54
C GLU A 286 -38.92 55.00 -26.01
N VAL A 287 -40.04 54.74 -26.70
CA VAL A 287 -40.10 54.87 -28.15
C VAL A 287 -40.11 56.35 -28.47
N THR A 288 -38.93 56.95 -28.58
CA THR A 288 -38.82 58.21 -29.31
C THR A 288 -39.06 57.90 -30.78
N LYS A 289 -40.19 58.40 -31.30
CA LYS A 289 -40.48 58.45 -32.72
C LYS A 289 -39.34 59.12 -33.47
N PHE A 290 -38.53 58.37 -34.17
CA PHE A 290 -37.76 58.93 -35.27
C PHE A 290 -38.67 58.96 -36.50
N CYS A 291 -39.18 60.16 -36.81
CA CYS A 291 -39.65 60.53 -38.13
C CYS A 291 -38.43 60.93 -38.96
N GLY A 292 -38.34 60.40 -40.13
CA GLY A 292 -37.41 60.94 -41.14
C GLY A 292 -36.79 59.83 -42.01
N ASP A 293 -37.39 59.74 -43.21
CA ASP A 293 -36.90 59.11 -44.41
C ASP A 293 -35.37 59.22 -44.58
N GLU A 294 -34.71 58.11 -44.86
CA GLU A 294 -33.88 57.99 -46.09
C GLU A 294 -33.19 56.58 -46.06
N TYR A 295 -33.76 55.71 -46.91
CA TYR A 295 -33.05 54.58 -47.46
C TYR A 295 -32.15 55.08 -48.58
N ILE A 296 -30.80 54.89 -48.40
CA ILE A 296 -29.92 54.79 -49.58
C ILE A 296 -28.91 53.64 -49.24
N ILE A 297 -29.10 52.57 -50.00
CA ILE A 297 -28.25 51.47 -50.49
C ILE A 297 -27.12 51.00 -49.57
#